data_b486023f15850663c191beaecdb9e2f7
#
_entry.id   b486023f15850663c191beaecdb9e2f7
#
_cell.length_a   1.000
_cell.length_b   1.000
_cell.length_c   1.000
_cell.angle_alpha   90.00
_cell.angle_beta   90.00
_cell.angle_gamma   90.00
#
_symmetry.space_group_name_H-M   'P 1'
#
loop_
_entity.id
_entity.type
_entity.pdbx_description
1 polymer ?
#
loop_
_entity_poly.entity_id
_entity_poly.type
_entity_poly.pdbx_seq_one_letter_code
_entity_poly.pdbx_strand_id
1 'polypeptide(L)'
;RFVVLFLSLFILVGTMSGCAELMSSETITVNAEISNTYHSGFYQTPMKIGNTTTYITHPESWATYIIYEDKEYVIGTKEIYDLCKDRNGETVQATFIVKTYDNGTVIYNLTDVE
;
A
#
# COMPACT_ATOMS: atom_id res chain seq x y z
N ARG A 1 -15.03 9.59 -13.16
CA ARG A 1 -15.19 8.77 -14.36
C ARG A 1 -14.69 9.48 -15.58
N PHE A 2 -15.15 10.71 -15.77
CA PHE A 2 -14.71 11.47 -16.92
C PHE A 2 -13.22 11.72 -16.90
N VAL A 3 -12.67 11.93 -15.70
CA VAL A 3 -11.25 12.15 -15.55
C VAL A 3 -10.47 10.94 -16.06
N VAL A 4 -10.96 9.76 -15.77
CA VAL A 4 -10.30 8.54 -16.21
C VAL A 4 -10.29 8.45 -17.73
N LEU A 5 -11.37 8.86 -18.37
CA LEU A 5 -11.41 8.85 -19.83
C LEU A 5 -10.40 9.80 -20.44
N PHE A 6 -10.26 10.99 -19.86
CA PHE A 6 -9.26 11.92 -20.34
C PHE A 6 -7.86 11.35 -20.22
N LEU A 7 -7.57 10.74 -19.09
CA LEU A 7 -6.27 10.15 -18.88
C LEU A 7 -5.99 9.07 -19.90
N SER A 8 -7.00 8.30 -20.26
CA SER A 8 -6.85 7.27 -21.28
C SER A 8 -6.45 7.86 -22.61
N LEU A 9 -7.00 9.00 -22.99
CA LEU A 9 -6.65 9.64 -24.22
C LEU A 9 -5.21 10.10 -24.24
N PHE A 10 -4.74 10.66 -23.15
CA PHE A 10 -3.34 11.06 -23.05
C PHE A 10 -2.41 9.88 -23.16
N ILE A 11 -2.80 8.78 -22.59
CA ILE A 11 -1.98 7.58 -22.63
C ILE A 11 -1.71 7.15 -24.06
N LEU A 12 -2.70 7.26 -24.93
CA LEU A 12 -2.53 6.87 -26.31
C LEU A 12 -1.47 7.68 -27.01
N VAL A 13 -1.29 8.93 -26.61
CA VAL A 13 -0.31 9.78 -27.25
C VAL A 13 1.10 9.45 -26.81
N GLY A 14 1.27 9.00 -25.58
CA GLY A 14 2.59 8.84 -25.00
C GLY A 14 3.26 7.53 -25.24
N THR A 15 2.61 6.57 -25.87
CA THR A 15 3.15 5.23 -25.98
C THR A 15 4.22 5.15 -27.05
N MET A 16 5.46 4.91 -26.65
CA MET A 16 6.55 4.93 -27.58
C MET A 16 7.51 3.77 -27.44
N SER A 17 7.65 3.17 -26.31
CA SER A 17 8.70 2.21 -26.08
C SER A 17 8.14 0.83 -25.82
N GLY A 18 9.01 -0.19 -25.90
CA GLY A 18 8.63 -1.55 -25.58
C GLY A 18 8.58 -1.84 -24.10
N CYS A 19 9.08 -0.94 -23.25
CA CYS A 19 9.06 -1.12 -21.80
C CYS A 19 7.85 -0.41 -21.23
N ALA A 20 7.30 -0.98 -20.14
CA ALA A 20 6.19 -0.35 -19.46
C ALA A 20 6.65 0.95 -18.80
N GLU A 21 5.96 2.02 -19.11
CA GLU A 21 6.26 3.33 -18.56
C GLU A 21 5.04 3.91 -17.88
N LEU A 22 5.28 4.71 -16.86
CA LEU A 22 4.21 5.38 -16.15
C LEU A 22 3.58 6.42 -17.06
N MET A 23 2.31 6.24 -17.37
CA MET A 23 1.57 7.14 -18.24
C MET A 23 0.79 8.18 -17.47
N SER A 24 0.26 7.80 -16.31
CA SER A 24 -0.51 8.72 -15.49
C SER A 24 -0.48 8.30 -14.05
N SER A 25 -0.68 9.27 -13.16
CA SER A 25 -0.76 9.06 -11.73
C SER A 25 -1.89 9.91 -11.20
N GLU A 26 -2.76 9.31 -10.43
CA GLU A 26 -3.95 9.98 -9.94
C GLU A 26 -4.15 9.63 -8.47
N THR A 27 -4.51 10.63 -7.67
CA THR A 27 -4.82 10.42 -6.25
C THR A 27 -6.32 10.32 -6.09
N ILE A 28 -6.78 9.23 -5.50
CA ILE A 28 -8.21 9.03 -5.23
C ILE A 28 -8.41 8.76 -3.75
N THR A 29 -9.58 9.16 -3.25
CA THR A 29 -9.99 8.86 -1.88
C THR A 29 -11.31 8.09 -1.97
N VAL A 30 -11.33 6.92 -1.34
CA VAL A 30 -12.48 6.02 -1.43
C VAL A 30 -12.85 5.52 -0.05
N ASN A 31 -14.06 5.01 0.08
CA ASN A 31 -14.47 4.33 1.30
C ASN A 31 -13.96 2.91 1.26
N ALA A 32 -13.34 2.49 2.34
CA ALA A 32 -12.78 1.16 2.44
C ALA A 32 -12.98 0.65 3.85
N GLU A 33 -12.75 -0.62 4.06
CA GLU A 33 -13.01 -1.26 5.35
C GLU A 33 -11.69 -1.68 5.99
N ILE A 34 -11.57 -1.43 7.30
CA ILE A 34 -10.41 -1.92 8.05
C ILE A 34 -10.60 -3.41 8.29
N SER A 35 -9.70 -4.21 7.71
CA SER A 35 -9.75 -5.66 7.87
C SER A 35 -9.10 -6.08 9.17
N ASN A 36 -7.91 -5.56 9.43
CA ASN A 36 -7.16 -5.96 10.61
C ASN A 36 -6.01 -4.99 10.83
N THR A 37 -5.44 -5.04 12.04
CA THR A 37 -4.23 -4.29 12.34
C THR A 37 -3.27 -5.24 13.05
N TYR A 38 -1.98 -4.99 12.89
CA TYR A 38 -0.96 -5.83 13.46
C TYR A 38 0.20 -5.00 13.95
N HIS A 39 0.73 -5.38 15.10
CA HIS A 39 1.89 -4.72 15.69
C HIS A 39 2.84 -5.78 16.19
N SER A 40 4.11 -5.68 15.77
CA SER A 40 5.16 -6.56 16.24
C SER A 40 6.16 -5.72 17.03
N GLY A 41 6.41 -6.11 18.27
CA GLY A 41 7.38 -5.41 19.09
C GLY A 41 8.81 -5.71 18.66
N PHE A 42 9.71 -4.89 19.14
CA PHE A 42 11.15 -5.11 18.94
C PHE A 42 11.57 -6.42 19.59
N TYR A 43 12.35 -7.24 18.86
CA TYR A 43 12.92 -8.45 19.44
C TYR A 43 14.19 -8.84 18.69
N GLN A 44 14.97 -9.73 19.32
CA GLN A 44 16.20 -10.22 18.74
C GLN A 44 16.18 -11.74 18.75
N THR A 45 16.70 -12.32 17.67
CA THR A 45 16.80 -13.77 17.53
C THR A 45 18.28 -14.15 17.54
N PRO A 46 18.72 -15.06 18.43
CA PRO A 46 20.11 -15.50 18.43
C PRO A 46 20.38 -16.39 17.23
N MET A 47 21.55 -16.22 16.65
CA MET A 47 22.03 -17.07 15.56
C MET A 47 23.46 -17.48 15.87
N LYS A 48 23.70 -18.77 15.85
CA LYS A 48 25.04 -19.28 16.16
C LYS A 48 25.77 -19.64 14.90
N ILE A 49 26.96 -19.08 14.74
CA ILE A 49 27.85 -19.39 13.61
C ILE A 49 29.16 -19.82 14.20
N GLY A 50 29.49 -21.13 14.07
CA GLY A 50 30.67 -21.68 14.70
C GLY A 50 30.60 -21.52 16.20
N ASN A 51 31.58 -20.86 16.79
CA ASN A 51 31.63 -20.60 18.21
C ASN A 51 31.12 -19.20 18.57
N THR A 52 30.60 -18.49 17.61
CA THR A 52 30.17 -17.10 17.81
C THR A 52 28.64 -17.02 17.78
N THR A 53 28.07 -16.29 18.73
CA THR A 53 26.63 -16.01 18.74
C THR A 53 26.40 -14.60 18.28
N THR A 54 25.55 -14.46 17.26
CA THR A 54 25.17 -13.16 16.71
C THR A 54 23.66 -13.04 16.88
N TYR A 55 23.20 -11.82 17.05
CA TYR A 55 21.76 -11.55 17.23
C TYR A 55 21.22 -10.84 16.00
N ILE A 56 20.12 -11.38 15.46
CA ILE A 56 19.41 -10.74 14.36
C ILE A 56 18.37 -9.85 14.99
N THR A 57 18.45 -8.54 14.68
CA THR A 57 17.54 -7.56 15.24
C THR A 57 16.30 -7.46 14.40
N HIS A 58 15.13 -7.56 15.03
CA HIS A 58 13.84 -7.38 14.39
C HIS A 58 13.21 -6.11 14.96
N PRO A 59 13.19 -5.03 14.20
CA PRO A 59 12.65 -3.78 14.72
C PRO A 59 11.14 -3.86 14.88
N GLU A 60 10.62 -2.97 15.69
CA GLU A 60 9.18 -2.84 15.86
C GLU A 60 8.52 -2.47 14.54
N SER A 61 7.36 -3.05 14.27
CA SER A 61 6.66 -2.80 13.01
C SER A 61 5.16 -2.75 13.25
N TRP A 62 4.49 -2.03 12.37
CA TRP A 62 3.04 -1.87 12.40
C TRP A 62 2.48 -2.15 11.02
N ALA A 63 1.24 -2.63 10.97
CA ALA A 63 0.57 -2.87 9.70
C ALA A 63 -0.92 -2.66 9.88
N THR A 64 -1.54 -2.00 8.92
CA THR A 64 -2.97 -1.82 8.86
C THR A 64 -3.44 -2.38 7.53
N TYR A 65 -4.40 -3.30 7.58
CA TYR A 65 -4.91 -3.98 6.39
C TYR A 65 -6.27 -3.40 6.04
N ILE A 66 -6.40 -2.95 4.81
CA ILE A 66 -7.58 -2.28 4.30
C ILE A 66 -8.12 -3.07 3.13
N ILE A 67 -9.43 -3.28 3.09
CA ILE A 67 -10.09 -3.97 1.98
C ILE A 67 -10.83 -2.95 1.13
N TYR A 68 -10.52 -2.95 -0.16
CA TYR A 68 -11.19 -2.12 -1.14
C TYR A 68 -11.43 -2.95 -2.40
N GLU A 69 -12.70 -3.07 -2.81
CA GLU A 69 -13.09 -3.84 -3.99
C GLU A 69 -12.54 -5.26 -3.96
N ASP A 70 -12.73 -5.92 -2.84
CA ASP A 70 -12.34 -7.33 -2.62
C ASP A 70 -10.84 -7.58 -2.67
N LYS A 71 -10.04 -6.52 -2.58
CA LYS A 71 -8.59 -6.65 -2.50
C LYS A 71 -8.10 -6.05 -1.20
N GLU A 72 -7.07 -6.68 -0.66
CA GLU A 72 -6.49 -6.24 0.60
C GLU A 72 -5.22 -5.44 0.33
N TYR A 73 -5.12 -4.30 1.01
CA TYR A 73 -3.96 -3.43 0.92
C TYR A 73 -3.39 -3.23 2.30
N VAL A 74 -2.11 -2.99 2.40
CA VAL A 74 -1.44 -2.81 3.69
C VAL A 74 -0.68 -1.50 3.70
N ILE A 75 -0.69 -0.84 4.86
CA ILE A 75 0.12 0.34 5.09
C ILE A 75 0.80 0.18 6.44
N GLY A 76 2.10 0.47 6.48
CA GLY A 76 2.94 0.15 7.64
C GLY A 76 3.31 1.34 8.50
N THR A 77 2.48 2.35 8.57
CA THR A 77 2.74 3.56 9.32
C THR A 77 2.17 3.46 10.72
N LYS A 78 2.95 3.84 11.72
CA LYS A 78 2.51 3.78 13.11
C LYS A 78 1.30 4.67 13.36
N GLU A 79 1.29 5.85 12.77
CA GLU A 79 0.18 6.79 12.96
C GLU A 79 -1.14 6.21 12.49
N ILE A 80 -1.11 5.51 11.35
CA ILE A 80 -2.32 4.91 10.82
C ILE A 80 -2.72 3.69 11.64
N TYR A 81 -1.75 2.92 12.11
CA TYR A 81 -2.03 1.83 13.02
C TYR A 81 -2.75 2.33 14.27
N ASP A 82 -2.25 3.43 14.87
CA ASP A 82 -2.85 3.99 16.08
C ASP A 82 -4.28 4.48 15.82
N LEU A 83 -4.54 4.98 14.62
CA LEU A 83 -5.87 5.43 14.26
C LEU A 83 -6.84 4.25 14.12
N CYS A 84 -6.37 3.12 13.62
CA CYS A 84 -7.23 2.02 13.20
C CYS A 84 -7.27 0.84 14.17
N LYS A 85 -6.42 0.79 15.15
CA LYS A 85 -6.18 -0.43 15.94
C LYS A 85 -7.41 -0.98 16.66
N ASP A 86 -8.38 -0.13 16.97
CA ASP A 86 -9.59 -0.57 17.65
C ASP A 86 -10.83 -0.44 16.78
N ARG A 87 -10.63 -0.37 15.46
CA ARG A 87 -11.71 -0.07 14.53
C ARG A 87 -11.86 -1.12 13.44
N ASN A 88 -11.50 -2.37 13.74
CA ASN A 88 -11.65 -3.46 12.77
C ASN A 88 -13.11 -3.56 12.34
N GLY A 89 -13.31 -3.64 11.03
CA GLY A 89 -14.64 -3.73 10.45
C GLY A 89 -15.29 -2.39 10.17
N GLU A 90 -14.67 -1.28 10.57
CA GLU A 90 -15.24 0.03 10.30
C GLU A 90 -14.84 0.52 8.92
N THR A 91 -15.68 1.38 8.38
CA THR A 91 -15.43 2.03 7.10
C THR A 91 -14.63 3.30 7.34
N VAL A 92 -13.57 3.47 6.58
CA VAL A 92 -12.71 4.64 6.66
C VAL A 92 -12.47 5.16 5.26
N GLN A 93 -11.88 6.34 5.17
CA GLN A 93 -11.48 6.90 3.90
C GLN A 93 -10.03 6.53 3.62
N ALA A 94 -9.82 5.82 2.55
CA ALA A 94 -8.48 5.39 2.14
C ALA A 94 -8.05 6.18 0.92
N THR A 95 -6.84 6.67 0.94
CA THR A 95 -6.27 7.43 -0.16
C THR A 95 -5.28 6.57 -0.91
N PHE A 96 -5.48 6.45 -2.21
CA PHE A 96 -4.60 5.68 -3.07
C PHE A 96 -4.00 6.57 -4.13
N ILE A 97 -2.77 6.27 -4.52
CA ILE A 97 -2.20 6.79 -5.74
C ILE A 97 -2.33 5.68 -6.78
N VAL A 98 -3.10 5.96 -7.83
CA VAL A 98 -3.36 5.00 -8.89
C VAL A 98 -2.44 5.32 -10.05
N LYS A 99 -1.57 4.39 -10.39
CA LYS A 99 -0.61 4.55 -11.47
C LYS A 99 -1.01 3.66 -12.63
N THR A 100 -1.12 4.26 -13.80
CA THR A 100 -1.45 3.55 -15.03
C THR A 100 -0.23 3.54 -15.94
N TYR A 101 0.09 2.36 -16.46
CA TYR A 101 1.26 2.17 -17.30
C TYR A 101 0.84 1.91 -18.74
N ASP A 102 1.76 2.12 -19.67
CA ASP A 102 1.48 2.03 -21.10
C ASP A 102 1.12 0.62 -21.55
N ASN A 103 1.47 -0.40 -20.77
CA ASN A 103 1.11 -1.78 -21.10
C ASN A 103 -0.26 -2.18 -20.53
N GLY A 104 -1.03 -1.23 -20.00
CA GLY A 104 -2.33 -1.50 -19.43
C GLY A 104 -2.32 -1.87 -17.96
N THR A 105 -1.15 -1.94 -17.34
CA THR A 105 -1.04 -2.26 -15.92
C THR A 105 -1.51 -1.08 -15.08
N VAL A 106 -2.33 -1.36 -14.07
CA VAL A 106 -2.83 -0.35 -13.14
C VAL A 106 -2.44 -0.80 -11.74
N ILE A 107 -1.76 0.08 -11.01
CA ILE A 107 -1.29 -0.22 -9.66
C ILE A 107 -1.91 0.76 -8.68
N TYR A 108 -2.48 0.22 -7.60
CA TYR A 108 -3.04 1.01 -6.51
C TYR A 108 -2.07 0.98 -5.34
N ASN A 109 -1.62 2.16 -4.91
CA ASN A 109 -0.74 2.28 -3.75
C ASN A 109 -1.49 3.01 -2.65
N LEU A 110 -1.70 2.33 -1.53
CA LEU A 110 -2.36 2.92 -0.37
C LEU A 110 -1.37 3.86 0.31
N THR A 111 -1.76 5.13 0.45
CA THR A 111 -0.86 6.14 1.02
C THR A 111 -1.36 6.74 2.32
N ASP A 112 -2.66 6.68 2.59
CA ASP A 112 -3.22 7.28 3.80
C ASP A 112 -4.56 6.66 4.13
N VAL A 113 -4.95 6.77 5.39
CA VAL A 113 -6.24 6.30 5.89
C VAL A 113 -6.73 7.30 6.92
N GLU A 114 -8.00 7.68 6.83
CA GLU A 114 -8.62 8.58 7.82
C GLU A 114 -9.90 8.01 8.39
#